data_796f07b8d311ac95ae42717411535bee
#
_entry.id   796f07b8d311ac95ae42717411535bee
#
_cell.length_a   1.000
_cell.length_b   1.000
_cell.length_c   1.000
_cell.angle_alpha   90.00
_cell.angle_beta   90.00
_cell.angle_gamma   90.00
#
_symmetry.space_group_name_H-M   'P 1'
#
loop_
_entity.id
_entity.type
_entity.pdbx_description
1 polymer ?
#
loop_
_entity_poly.entity_id
_entity_poly.type
_entity_poly.pdbx_seq_one_letter_code
_entity_poly.pdbx_strand_id
1 'polypeptide(L)'
;MNPIRHIKQSLSLRLGLLIVIIITIVFSLLFDFLFYRCKRYIQRTAIERATQLLDNTAERINGIMDETETVTNFMAVTTPRHLTPDSLLAFTRRTVQENAFLAGFAISMEPYFFPEMGRYYSAYSLRHRPDVPDSTGVDSITTVREGPFEYFDAIWYKTPRSLGSACWVDAFDDYNEGTLSSPDILTSYCCPMRDANGRYIGSITASLTLKWLSKTVSALKPYPNSSAIMIGRDGTYLVHPDTAKLYCETIFSDPDPEAYNEIWAMGRAMIAGKSGVTETIVDGRPAFIFYRPLQRTGWSIAIVCPQSDVFARYNRLLIVVWVVIGFGLILLMLFCYQTIRRAMQPVRQLDEQAKRIAEGHFDEPLPESPRRDSVGRLQNSFILMQRSIAQTISDIRHANKELEQHNDELSRATELKRETNQRKAEFIKDMYHEIRTPLNIISGFAQVLTASLHALPAEEVTDITNRMKESAKDITRLARELGEDASENPN
;
A
#
# COMPACT_ATOMS: atom_id res chain seq x y z
N MET A 1 -23.93 45.87 25.14
CA MET A 1 -23.07 46.76 24.29
C MET A 1 -22.23 45.92 23.34
N ASN A 2 -22.30 46.17 22.04
CA ASN A 2 -21.75 45.31 21.01
C ASN A 2 -20.20 45.34 20.97
N PRO A 3 -19.47 44.21 21.20
CA PRO A 3 -18.00 44.19 21.24
C PRO A 3 -17.37 44.68 19.93
N ILE A 4 -18.12 44.55 18.83
CA ILE A 4 -17.67 45.01 17.49
C ILE A 4 -17.53 46.56 17.41
N ARG A 5 -18.22 47.34 18.27
CA ARG A 5 -18.12 48.81 18.25
C ARG A 5 -16.84 49.32 18.90
N HIS A 6 -16.26 48.57 19.87
CA HIS A 6 -14.97 48.91 20.51
C HIS A 6 -13.74 48.61 19.60
N ILE A 7 -13.82 47.58 18.76
CA ILE A 7 -12.81 47.30 17.76
C ILE A 7 -12.77 48.44 16.73
N LYS A 8 -13.87 49.10 16.48
CA LYS A 8 -13.95 50.24 15.52
C LYS A 8 -13.23 51.50 16.00
N GLN A 9 -12.94 51.66 17.28
CA GLN A 9 -12.41 52.93 17.84
C GLN A 9 -10.92 52.92 18.20
N SER A 10 -10.27 51.75 18.25
CA SER A 10 -8.83 51.65 18.56
C SER A 10 -8.03 51.29 17.29
N LEU A 11 -7.30 52.26 16.76
CA LEU A 11 -6.44 52.12 15.58
C LEU A 11 -5.41 51.02 15.77
N SER A 12 -4.85 50.89 16.98
CA SER A 12 -3.88 49.86 17.33
C SER A 12 -4.49 48.44 17.31
N LEU A 13 -5.73 48.29 17.71
CA LEU A 13 -6.44 46.97 17.74
C LEU A 13 -6.79 46.54 16.29
N ARG A 14 -7.17 47.48 15.45
CA ARG A 14 -7.41 47.21 14.02
C ARG A 14 -6.12 46.83 13.29
N LEU A 15 -5.03 47.57 13.55
CA LEU A 15 -3.73 47.29 12.95
C LEU A 15 -3.20 45.93 13.40
N GLY A 16 -3.32 45.59 14.69
CA GLY A 16 -2.95 44.28 15.25
C GLY A 16 -3.75 43.13 14.64
N LEU A 17 -5.08 43.29 14.52
CA LEU A 17 -5.94 42.27 13.92
C LEU A 17 -5.66 42.11 12.41
N LEU A 18 -5.42 43.20 11.70
CA LEU A 18 -5.08 43.18 10.28
C LEU A 18 -3.74 42.49 10.06
N ILE A 19 -2.72 42.75 10.88
CA ILE A 19 -1.43 42.06 10.82
C ILE A 19 -1.60 40.56 11.08
N VAL A 20 -2.38 40.16 12.09
CA VAL A 20 -2.66 38.75 12.39
C VAL A 20 -3.35 38.06 11.21
N ILE A 21 -4.34 38.72 10.60
CA ILE A 21 -5.05 38.18 9.41
C ILE A 21 -4.08 38.03 8.25
N ILE A 22 -3.27 39.04 7.94
CA ILE A 22 -2.30 38.98 6.85
C ILE A 22 -1.28 37.84 7.08
N ILE A 23 -0.73 37.75 8.29
CA ILE A 23 0.20 36.70 8.65
C ILE A 23 -0.45 35.33 8.49
N THR A 24 -1.68 35.16 8.98
CA THR A 24 -2.42 33.89 8.86
C THR A 24 -2.67 33.52 7.40
N ILE A 25 -3.03 34.48 6.55
CA ILE A 25 -3.23 34.23 5.10
C ILE A 25 -1.92 33.84 4.44
N VAL A 26 -0.84 34.59 4.70
CA VAL A 26 0.47 34.30 4.13
C VAL A 26 0.98 32.92 4.54
N PHE A 27 0.87 32.58 5.82
CA PHE A 27 1.23 31.25 6.31
C PHE A 27 0.36 30.14 5.71
N SER A 28 -0.96 30.36 5.59
CA SER A 28 -1.86 29.40 4.98
C SER A 28 -1.47 29.12 3.51
N LEU A 29 -1.24 30.15 2.74
CA LEU A 29 -0.80 30.03 1.34
C LEU A 29 0.57 29.34 1.21
N LEU A 30 1.51 29.68 2.11
CA LEU A 30 2.84 29.06 2.13
C LEU A 30 2.72 27.55 2.49
N PHE A 31 1.89 27.21 3.47
CA PHE A 31 1.66 25.82 3.85
C PHE A 31 0.97 25.03 2.74
N ASP A 32 -0.08 25.57 2.11
CA ASP A 32 -0.75 24.92 0.99
C ASP A 32 0.22 24.65 -0.17
N PHE A 33 1.07 25.63 -0.49
CA PHE A 33 2.10 25.45 -1.51
C PHE A 33 3.13 24.37 -1.12
N LEU A 34 3.64 24.40 0.11
CA LEU A 34 4.60 23.41 0.63
C LEU A 34 3.99 22.00 0.63
N PHE A 35 2.75 21.86 1.11
CA PHE A 35 2.05 20.58 1.16
C PHE A 35 1.75 20.03 -0.22
N TYR A 36 1.33 20.88 -1.15
CA TYR A 36 1.14 20.49 -2.55
C TYR A 36 2.44 19.97 -3.17
N ARG A 37 3.55 20.68 -2.96
CA ARG A 37 4.90 20.27 -3.43
C ARG A 37 5.34 18.96 -2.78
N CYS A 38 5.15 18.82 -1.47
CA CYS A 38 5.49 17.62 -0.72
C CYS A 38 4.69 16.41 -1.19
N LYS A 39 3.37 16.55 -1.39
CA LYS A 39 2.51 15.48 -1.91
C LYS A 39 2.97 15.02 -3.29
N ARG A 40 3.27 15.94 -4.20
CA ARG A 40 3.80 15.61 -5.55
C ARG A 40 5.16 14.93 -5.48
N TYR A 41 6.05 15.38 -4.60
CA TYR A 41 7.35 14.76 -4.43
C TYR A 41 7.23 13.32 -3.93
N ILE A 42 6.39 13.09 -2.92
CA ILE A 42 6.12 11.74 -2.39
C ILE A 42 5.53 10.84 -3.46
N GLN A 43 4.56 11.33 -4.22
CA GLN A 43 3.95 10.57 -5.33
C GLN A 43 5.01 10.18 -6.36
N ARG A 44 5.85 11.12 -6.78
CA ARG A 44 6.93 10.87 -7.76
C ARG A 44 7.93 9.84 -7.24
N THR A 45 8.40 10.00 -6.00
CA THR A 45 9.33 9.06 -5.38
C THR A 45 8.71 7.67 -5.20
N ALA A 46 7.41 7.61 -4.90
CA ALA A 46 6.69 6.34 -4.80
C ALA A 46 6.62 5.64 -6.16
N ILE A 47 6.32 6.40 -7.22
CA ILE A 47 6.30 5.88 -8.60
C ILE A 47 7.69 5.36 -8.99
N GLU A 48 8.73 6.15 -8.80
CA GLU A 48 10.11 5.77 -9.13
C GLU A 48 10.53 4.48 -8.38
N ARG A 49 10.28 4.42 -7.08
CA ARG A 49 10.62 3.25 -6.25
C ARG A 49 9.86 1.99 -6.66
N ALA A 50 8.55 2.10 -6.87
CA ALA A 50 7.73 0.95 -7.26
C ALA A 50 8.10 0.45 -8.65
N THR A 51 8.34 1.37 -9.60
CA THR A 51 8.79 1.03 -10.96
C THR A 51 10.14 0.33 -10.93
N GLN A 52 11.11 0.88 -10.20
CA GLN A 52 12.45 0.28 -10.09
C GLN A 52 12.40 -1.13 -9.46
N LEU A 53 11.59 -1.31 -8.43
CA LEU A 53 11.41 -2.63 -7.81
C LEU A 53 10.78 -3.62 -8.78
N LEU A 54 9.79 -3.17 -9.55
CA LEU A 54 9.12 -3.97 -10.57
C LEU A 54 10.09 -4.35 -11.70
N ASP A 55 10.90 -3.40 -12.17
CA ASP A 55 11.91 -3.62 -13.21
C ASP A 55 12.94 -4.65 -12.78
N ASN A 56 13.53 -4.48 -11.59
CA ASN A 56 14.51 -5.42 -11.04
C ASN A 56 13.93 -6.83 -10.90
N THR A 57 12.64 -6.94 -10.57
CA THR A 57 12.00 -8.25 -10.44
C THR A 57 11.68 -8.87 -11.80
N ALA A 58 11.23 -8.06 -12.76
CA ALA A 58 11.04 -8.51 -14.13
C ALA A 58 12.35 -9.02 -14.73
N GLU A 59 13.45 -8.29 -14.55
CA GLU A 59 14.79 -8.71 -14.98
C GLU A 59 15.24 -10.01 -14.32
N ARG A 60 15.01 -10.14 -13.01
CA ARG A 60 15.35 -11.38 -12.29
C ARG A 60 14.56 -12.59 -12.80
N ILE A 61 13.26 -12.41 -13.08
CA ILE A 61 12.41 -13.48 -13.63
C ILE A 61 12.90 -13.81 -15.05
N ASN A 62 13.11 -12.80 -15.89
CA ASN A 62 13.63 -12.99 -17.25
C ASN A 62 14.99 -13.70 -17.23
N GLY A 63 15.89 -13.37 -16.29
CA GLY A 63 17.18 -14.04 -16.13
C GLY A 63 17.04 -15.56 -15.87
N ILE A 64 16.14 -15.96 -14.98
CA ILE A 64 15.86 -17.39 -14.73
C ILE A 64 15.24 -18.07 -15.96
N MET A 65 14.38 -17.36 -16.67
CA MET A 65 13.80 -17.86 -17.92
C MET A 65 14.87 -18.04 -18.99
N ASP A 66 15.77 -17.09 -19.17
CA ASP A 66 16.91 -17.18 -20.10
C ASP A 66 17.84 -18.35 -19.76
N GLU A 67 18.11 -18.57 -18.47
CA GLU A 67 18.90 -19.71 -17.99
C GLU A 67 18.19 -21.04 -18.30
N THR A 68 16.87 -21.12 -18.06
CA THR A 68 16.05 -22.28 -18.40
C THR A 68 16.07 -22.57 -19.90
N GLU A 69 15.92 -21.54 -20.74
CA GLU A 69 16.01 -21.67 -22.20
C GLU A 69 17.38 -22.16 -22.62
N THR A 70 18.45 -21.60 -22.05
CA THR A 70 19.83 -21.95 -22.39
C THR A 70 20.12 -23.41 -22.07
N VAL A 71 19.79 -23.86 -20.86
CA VAL A 71 19.97 -25.25 -20.42
C VAL A 71 19.18 -26.20 -21.32
N THR A 72 17.91 -25.88 -21.59
CA THR A 72 17.03 -26.75 -22.38
C THR A 72 17.50 -26.84 -23.84
N ASN A 73 17.83 -25.72 -24.46
CA ASN A 73 18.35 -25.68 -25.84
C ASN A 73 19.67 -26.42 -25.97
N PHE A 74 20.58 -26.26 -24.99
CA PHE A 74 21.83 -27.02 -24.97
C PHE A 74 21.56 -28.53 -24.89
N MET A 75 20.65 -28.95 -24.01
CA MET A 75 20.27 -30.36 -23.90
C MET A 75 19.59 -30.87 -25.17
N ALA A 76 18.78 -30.07 -25.86
CA ALA A 76 18.15 -30.46 -27.10
C ALA A 76 19.14 -30.75 -28.24
N VAL A 77 20.30 -30.09 -28.24
CA VAL A 77 21.37 -30.31 -29.22
C VAL A 77 22.29 -31.45 -28.82
N THR A 78 22.54 -31.65 -27.53
CA THR A 78 23.52 -32.63 -27.05
C THR A 78 22.93 -34.03 -26.83
N THR A 79 21.68 -34.11 -26.34
CA THR A 79 20.97 -35.37 -26.03
C THR A 79 20.88 -36.31 -27.24
N PRO A 80 20.60 -35.88 -28.50
CA PRO A 80 20.52 -36.77 -29.67
C PRO A 80 21.80 -37.55 -29.97
N ARG A 81 22.90 -37.20 -29.35
CA ARG A 81 24.20 -37.91 -29.54
C ARG A 81 24.35 -39.11 -28.59
N HIS A 82 23.51 -39.23 -27.56
CA HIS A 82 23.61 -40.20 -26.47
C HIS A 82 22.23 -40.81 -26.14
N LEU A 83 21.55 -41.36 -27.14
CA LEU A 83 20.19 -41.86 -27.06
C LEU A 83 20.14 -43.29 -26.54
N THR A 84 20.29 -43.47 -25.23
CA THR A 84 19.94 -44.71 -24.55
C THR A 84 18.96 -44.42 -23.40
N PRO A 85 18.05 -45.36 -23.05
CA PRO A 85 17.08 -45.13 -21.95
C PRO A 85 17.75 -44.68 -20.66
N ASP A 86 18.86 -45.33 -20.26
CA ASP A 86 19.57 -45.04 -19.03
C ASP A 86 20.27 -43.67 -19.06
N SER A 87 20.83 -43.30 -20.20
CA SER A 87 21.48 -41.98 -20.36
C SER A 87 20.46 -40.85 -20.26
N LEU A 88 19.23 -41.01 -20.77
CA LEU A 88 18.19 -40.01 -20.69
C LEU A 88 17.72 -39.81 -19.24
N LEU A 89 17.58 -40.90 -18.47
CA LEU A 89 17.28 -40.80 -17.03
C LEU A 89 18.38 -40.08 -16.24
N ALA A 90 19.66 -40.43 -16.56
CA ALA A 90 20.81 -39.78 -15.94
C ALA A 90 20.87 -38.27 -16.27
N PHE A 91 20.59 -37.92 -17.53
CA PHE A 91 20.60 -36.53 -18.01
C PHE A 91 19.49 -35.70 -17.33
N THR A 92 18.25 -36.21 -17.25
CA THR A 92 17.18 -35.50 -16.61
C THR A 92 17.49 -35.24 -15.11
N ARG A 93 17.99 -36.29 -14.43
CA ARG A 93 18.37 -36.17 -13.02
C ARG A 93 19.47 -35.15 -12.79
N ARG A 94 20.54 -35.26 -13.57
CA ARG A 94 21.68 -34.35 -13.47
C ARG A 94 21.30 -32.93 -13.77
N THR A 95 20.47 -32.68 -14.79
CA THR A 95 19.99 -31.35 -15.14
C THR A 95 19.22 -30.72 -14.01
N VAL A 96 18.32 -31.45 -13.37
CA VAL A 96 17.59 -30.94 -12.20
C VAL A 96 18.52 -30.73 -11.00
N GLN A 97 19.51 -31.62 -10.79
CA GLN A 97 20.47 -31.48 -9.69
C GLN A 97 21.33 -30.21 -9.81
N GLU A 98 21.87 -29.98 -11.02
CA GLU A 98 22.77 -28.85 -11.27
C GLU A 98 22.05 -27.51 -11.38
N ASN A 99 20.74 -27.50 -11.63
CA ASN A 99 19.94 -26.29 -11.81
C ASN A 99 18.85 -26.19 -10.72
N ALA A 100 19.17 -25.49 -9.62
CA ALA A 100 18.31 -25.39 -8.45
C ALA A 100 16.97 -24.67 -8.72
N PHE A 101 16.85 -23.89 -9.78
CA PHE A 101 15.63 -23.18 -10.17
C PHE A 101 14.64 -24.11 -10.88
N LEU A 102 15.09 -25.23 -11.48
CA LEU A 102 14.21 -26.19 -12.14
C LEU A 102 13.43 -27.01 -11.11
N ALA A 103 12.13 -27.08 -11.31
CA ALA A 103 11.24 -27.97 -10.57
C ALA A 103 11.23 -29.37 -11.18
N GLY A 104 11.24 -29.47 -12.51
CA GLY A 104 11.26 -30.71 -13.23
C GLY A 104 11.97 -30.59 -14.58
N PHE A 105 12.39 -31.74 -15.09
CA PHE A 105 12.97 -31.84 -16.42
C PHE A 105 12.61 -33.17 -17.05
N ALA A 106 12.02 -33.11 -18.24
CA ALA A 106 11.56 -34.30 -18.97
C ALA A 106 12.19 -34.38 -20.34
N ILE A 107 12.43 -35.62 -20.78
CA ILE A 107 12.79 -35.96 -22.16
C ILE A 107 11.81 -37.04 -22.63
N SER A 108 10.88 -36.64 -23.50
CA SER A 108 9.78 -37.47 -23.95
C SER A 108 9.95 -37.77 -25.44
N MET A 109 9.95 -39.03 -25.78
CA MET A 109 10.28 -39.50 -27.13
C MET A 109 9.01 -39.72 -27.98
N GLU A 110 9.19 -39.75 -29.30
CA GLU A 110 8.18 -40.16 -30.25
C GLU A 110 7.74 -41.63 -30.01
N PRO A 111 6.48 -42.00 -30.40
CA PRO A 111 6.02 -43.36 -30.21
C PRO A 111 6.97 -44.42 -30.80
N TYR A 112 7.23 -45.46 -29.98
CA TYR A 112 8.09 -46.60 -30.38
C TYR A 112 9.53 -46.21 -30.71
N PHE A 113 10.03 -45.05 -30.24
CA PHE A 113 11.41 -44.62 -30.47
C PHE A 113 12.43 -45.64 -29.91
N PHE A 114 12.12 -46.21 -28.75
CA PHE A 114 12.78 -47.39 -28.21
C PHE A 114 11.84 -48.57 -28.32
N PRO A 115 11.98 -49.45 -29.34
CA PRO A 115 11.04 -50.53 -29.57
C PRO A 115 10.86 -51.46 -28.38
N GLU A 116 11.95 -51.73 -27.65
CA GLU A 116 11.97 -52.54 -26.44
C GLU A 116 11.20 -51.94 -25.27
N MET A 117 10.97 -50.62 -25.26
CA MET A 117 10.25 -49.90 -24.22
C MET A 117 8.79 -49.69 -24.56
N GLY A 118 8.34 -50.08 -25.74
CA GLY A 118 6.96 -49.94 -26.20
C GLY A 118 6.65 -48.55 -26.77
N ARG A 119 5.32 -48.19 -26.72
CA ARG A 119 4.82 -46.97 -27.36
C ARG A 119 5.28 -45.68 -26.64
N TYR A 120 5.48 -45.74 -25.34
CA TYR A 120 5.71 -44.59 -24.50
C TYR A 120 7.06 -44.63 -23.87
N TYR A 121 7.80 -43.54 -23.99
CA TYR A 121 9.05 -43.34 -23.26
C TYR A 121 9.22 -41.87 -22.88
N SER A 122 9.13 -41.59 -21.59
CA SER A 122 9.47 -40.29 -21.03
C SER A 122 10.39 -40.49 -19.83
N ALA A 123 11.56 -39.91 -19.87
CA ALA A 123 12.43 -39.78 -18.71
C ALA A 123 12.11 -38.50 -17.99
N TYR A 124 11.67 -38.61 -16.75
CA TYR A 124 11.26 -37.44 -15.95
C TYR A 124 11.97 -37.41 -14.62
N SER A 125 12.47 -36.23 -14.27
CA SER A 125 13.02 -35.95 -12.95
C SER A 125 12.31 -34.75 -12.34
N LEU A 126 11.78 -34.97 -11.13
CA LEU A 126 11.06 -33.96 -10.37
C LEU A 126 11.78 -33.68 -9.04
N ARG A 127 11.92 -32.43 -8.70
CA ARG A 127 12.46 -31.95 -7.42
C ARG A 127 11.32 -31.82 -6.41
N HIS A 128 11.42 -32.54 -5.32
CA HIS A 128 10.55 -32.37 -4.16
C HIS A 128 11.23 -31.45 -3.15
N ARG A 129 10.64 -30.29 -2.90
CA ARG A 129 11.07 -29.37 -1.84
C ARG A 129 10.21 -29.60 -0.63
N PRO A 130 10.80 -29.96 0.55
CA PRO A 130 10.01 -30.04 1.76
C PRO A 130 9.50 -28.65 2.16
N ASP A 131 8.19 -28.55 2.40
CA ASP A 131 7.55 -27.29 2.77
C ASP A 131 7.69 -26.95 4.27
N VAL A 132 8.30 -27.84 5.06
CA VAL A 132 8.45 -27.69 6.51
C VAL A 132 9.87 -27.30 6.84
N PRO A 133 10.11 -26.18 7.57
CA PRO A 133 11.45 -25.73 7.94
C PRO A 133 12.24 -26.72 8.81
N ASP A 134 11.56 -27.67 9.50
CA ASP A 134 12.16 -28.65 10.42
C ASP A 134 12.45 -30.03 9.81
N SER A 135 12.05 -30.29 8.59
CA SER A 135 12.56 -31.47 7.88
C SER A 135 13.98 -31.14 7.42
N THR A 136 14.87 -32.09 7.45
CA THR A 136 16.32 -32.02 7.18
C THR A 136 16.74 -31.33 5.86
N GLY A 137 15.99 -30.40 5.35
CA GLY A 137 16.30 -29.37 4.34
C GLY A 137 16.89 -29.85 3.01
N VAL A 138 16.96 -31.14 2.79
CA VAL A 138 17.54 -31.71 1.57
C VAL A 138 16.45 -31.88 0.52
N ASP A 139 16.55 -31.07 -0.55
CA ASP A 139 15.76 -31.30 -1.76
C ASP A 139 15.97 -32.74 -2.24
N SER A 140 14.90 -33.52 -2.35
CA SER A 140 14.95 -34.85 -2.96
C SER A 140 14.55 -34.77 -4.42
N ILE A 141 15.27 -35.52 -5.27
CA ILE A 141 14.95 -35.60 -6.69
C ILE A 141 14.54 -37.03 -7.00
N THR A 142 13.29 -37.19 -7.39
CA THR A 142 12.77 -38.46 -7.91
C THR A 142 12.95 -38.48 -9.42
N THR A 143 13.54 -39.55 -9.94
CA THR A 143 13.70 -39.77 -11.36
C THR A 143 13.01 -41.06 -11.74
N VAL A 144 12.14 -41.00 -12.70
CA VAL A 144 11.38 -42.14 -13.18
C VAL A 144 11.40 -42.23 -14.70
N ARG A 145 11.26 -43.44 -15.19
CA ARG A 145 10.73 -43.66 -16.52
C ARG A 145 9.20 -43.68 -16.36
N GLU A 146 8.54 -42.68 -16.92
CA GLU A 146 7.10 -42.62 -16.86
C GLU A 146 6.47 -43.76 -17.65
N GLY A 147 5.43 -44.35 -17.05
CA GLY A 147 4.69 -45.46 -17.59
C GLY A 147 3.77 -45.08 -18.75
N PRO A 148 2.90 -45.98 -19.16
CA PRO A 148 2.04 -45.78 -20.32
C PRO A 148 0.92 -44.77 -20.00
N PHE A 149 1.20 -43.47 -20.17
CA PHE A 149 0.18 -42.43 -20.22
C PHE A 149 0.28 -41.67 -21.55
N GLU A 150 -0.83 -41.15 -22.00
CA GLU A 150 -0.95 -40.49 -23.31
C GLU A 150 -0.45 -39.05 -23.23
N TYR A 151 0.87 -38.84 -23.30
CA TYR A 151 1.48 -37.50 -23.23
C TYR A 151 1.54 -36.77 -24.59
N PHE A 152 1.23 -37.49 -25.69
CA PHE A 152 1.35 -36.89 -27.03
C PHE A 152 0.37 -35.76 -27.28
N ASP A 153 -0.76 -35.74 -26.56
CA ASP A 153 -1.75 -34.66 -26.56
C ASP A 153 -1.50 -33.58 -25.50
N ALA A 154 -0.55 -33.82 -24.58
CA ALA A 154 -0.18 -32.84 -23.56
C ALA A 154 0.34 -31.56 -24.21
N ILE A 155 -0.04 -30.41 -23.65
CA ILE A 155 0.28 -29.10 -24.21
C ILE A 155 1.80 -28.88 -24.33
N TRP A 156 2.58 -29.37 -23.37
CA TRP A 156 4.01 -29.27 -23.31
C TRP A 156 4.75 -30.17 -24.34
N TYR A 157 4.08 -31.18 -24.90
CA TYR A 157 4.60 -32.04 -25.95
C TYR A 157 4.13 -31.61 -27.33
N LYS A 158 2.81 -31.35 -27.45
CA LYS A 158 2.14 -31.05 -28.73
C LYS A 158 2.54 -29.68 -29.28
N THR A 159 2.66 -28.67 -28.40
CA THR A 159 2.94 -27.29 -28.83
C THR A 159 4.30 -27.16 -29.53
N PRO A 160 5.46 -27.56 -28.94
CA PRO A 160 6.75 -27.44 -29.63
C PRO A 160 6.84 -28.31 -30.88
N ARG A 161 6.13 -29.44 -30.89
CA ARG A 161 6.02 -30.31 -32.06
C ARG A 161 5.32 -29.61 -33.24
N SER A 162 4.18 -28.97 -32.95
CA SER A 162 3.37 -28.30 -33.97
C SER A 162 4.02 -27.02 -34.48
N LEU A 163 4.67 -26.24 -33.59
CA LEU A 163 5.38 -25.02 -33.92
C LEU A 163 6.73 -25.32 -34.63
N GLY A 164 7.30 -26.50 -34.42
CA GLY A 164 8.64 -26.85 -34.92
C GLY A 164 9.78 -26.05 -34.28
N SER A 165 9.50 -25.25 -33.28
CA SER A 165 10.45 -24.42 -32.55
C SER A 165 10.20 -24.48 -31.04
N ALA A 166 11.21 -24.12 -30.28
CA ALA A 166 11.09 -24.03 -28.83
C ALA A 166 10.14 -22.90 -28.41
N CYS A 167 9.40 -23.11 -27.32
CA CYS A 167 8.41 -22.18 -26.82
C CYS A 167 8.17 -22.35 -25.32
N TRP A 168 7.73 -21.27 -24.68
CA TRP A 168 7.12 -21.32 -23.36
C TRP A 168 5.66 -21.75 -23.48
N VAL A 169 5.29 -22.69 -22.64
CA VAL A 169 3.91 -23.16 -22.47
C VAL A 169 3.34 -22.47 -21.22
N ASP A 170 2.12 -21.97 -21.35
CA ASP A 170 1.40 -21.34 -20.24
C ASP A 170 1.17 -22.35 -19.10
N ALA A 171 0.70 -21.82 -17.96
CA ALA A 171 0.48 -22.61 -16.76
C ALA A 171 -0.42 -23.84 -17.01
N PHE A 172 0.00 -25.01 -16.56
CA PHE A 172 -0.75 -26.25 -16.68
C PHE A 172 -0.61 -27.12 -15.42
N ASP A 173 -1.62 -27.91 -15.15
CA ASP A 173 -1.57 -28.97 -14.15
C ASP A 173 -0.91 -30.21 -14.76
N ASP A 174 0.12 -30.71 -14.08
CA ASP A 174 0.88 -31.91 -14.50
C ASP A 174 0.30 -33.20 -13.87
N TYR A 175 -0.83 -33.07 -13.17
CA TYR A 175 -1.41 -34.22 -12.46
C TYR A 175 -1.94 -35.27 -13.43
N ASN A 176 -1.36 -36.45 -13.37
CA ASN A 176 -1.86 -37.66 -14.02
C ASN A 176 -1.82 -38.84 -13.04
N GLU A 177 -2.94 -39.53 -12.90
CA GLU A 177 -3.06 -40.65 -11.98
C GLU A 177 -2.06 -41.77 -12.32
N GLY A 178 -1.28 -42.18 -11.31
CA GLY A 178 -0.28 -43.23 -11.44
C GLY A 178 1.07 -42.82 -12.06
N THR A 179 1.28 -41.52 -12.33
CA THR A 179 2.55 -40.96 -12.81
C THR A 179 3.23 -40.12 -11.73
N LEU A 180 4.53 -39.86 -11.91
CA LEU A 180 5.23 -38.83 -11.13
C LEU A 180 4.73 -37.47 -11.60
N SER A 181 3.95 -36.79 -10.77
CA SER A 181 3.42 -35.47 -11.09
C SER A 181 3.80 -34.44 -10.01
N SER A 182 3.92 -33.18 -10.42
CA SER A 182 4.10 -32.10 -9.50
C SER A 182 2.79 -31.80 -8.78
N PRO A 183 2.78 -31.61 -7.45
CA PRO A 183 1.60 -31.08 -6.75
C PRO A 183 1.34 -29.60 -7.09
N ASP A 184 2.30 -29.00 -7.79
CA ASP A 184 2.30 -27.58 -8.13
C ASP A 184 1.94 -27.38 -9.60
N ILE A 185 1.22 -26.31 -9.95
CA ILE A 185 1.04 -25.87 -11.35
C ILE A 185 2.41 -25.46 -11.92
N LEU A 186 2.69 -25.98 -13.11
CA LEU A 186 3.93 -25.77 -13.81
C LEU A 186 3.76 -24.80 -14.96
N THR A 187 4.83 -24.12 -15.29
CA THR A 187 5.07 -23.54 -16.61
C THR A 187 6.34 -24.13 -17.14
N SER A 188 6.42 -24.35 -18.42
CA SER A 188 7.54 -25.07 -18.99
C SER A 188 8.07 -24.45 -20.26
N TYR A 189 9.37 -24.44 -20.39
CA TYR A 189 10.03 -24.20 -21.65
C TYR A 189 10.22 -25.53 -22.35
N CYS A 190 9.65 -25.65 -23.54
CA CYS A 190 9.59 -26.89 -24.31
C CYS A 190 10.36 -26.73 -25.61
N CYS A 191 11.28 -27.65 -25.88
CA CYS A 191 12.15 -27.61 -27.05
C CYS A 191 12.00 -28.90 -27.87
N PRO A 192 11.70 -28.81 -29.19
CA PRO A 192 11.67 -29.99 -30.04
C PRO A 192 13.06 -30.57 -30.23
N MET A 193 13.19 -31.86 -30.05
CA MET A 193 14.44 -32.59 -30.27
C MET A 193 14.45 -33.21 -31.65
N ARG A 194 15.57 -33.07 -32.38
CA ARG A 194 15.70 -33.55 -33.75
C ARG A 194 16.95 -34.42 -33.88
N ASP A 195 16.88 -35.41 -34.74
CA ASP A 195 18.03 -36.22 -35.13
C ASP A 195 18.96 -35.45 -36.07
N ALA A 196 20.07 -36.09 -36.47
CA ALA A 196 21.06 -35.52 -37.38
C ALA A 196 20.50 -35.19 -38.80
N ASN A 197 19.35 -35.77 -39.15
CA ASN A 197 18.65 -35.54 -40.41
C ASN A 197 17.54 -34.47 -40.28
N GLY A 198 17.41 -33.83 -39.11
CA GLY A 198 16.39 -32.82 -38.83
C GLY A 198 15.01 -33.37 -38.54
N ARG A 199 14.82 -34.70 -38.44
CA ARG A 199 13.57 -35.36 -38.13
C ARG A 199 13.27 -35.18 -36.64
N TYR A 200 12.02 -34.83 -36.31
CA TYR A 200 11.55 -34.76 -34.93
C TYR A 200 11.59 -36.15 -34.30
N ILE A 201 12.22 -36.26 -33.13
CA ILE A 201 12.37 -37.51 -32.37
C ILE A 201 11.78 -37.43 -30.95
N GLY A 202 11.40 -36.25 -30.49
CA GLY A 202 10.82 -36.04 -29.17
C GLY A 202 10.88 -34.59 -28.72
N SER A 203 10.51 -34.34 -27.48
CA SER A 203 10.54 -33.04 -26.87
C SER A 203 11.28 -33.06 -25.52
N ILE A 204 12.00 -31.99 -25.25
CA ILE A 204 12.59 -31.70 -23.94
C ILE A 204 11.81 -30.61 -23.28
N THR A 205 11.50 -30.81 -22.01
CA THR A 205 10.68 -29.90 -21.21
C THR A 205 11.38 -29.56 -19.92
N ALA A 206 11.61 -28.28 -19.67
CA ALA A 206 12.12 -27.75 -18.41
C ALA A 206 11.04 -26.98 -17.70
N SER A 207 10.68 -27.40 -16.51
CA SER A 207 9.53 -26.90 -15.76
C SER A 207 9.94 -26.04 -14.58
N LEU A 208 9.23 -24.93 -14.43
CA LEU A 208 9.27 -24.03 -13.29
C LEU A 208 7.93 -24.09 -12.54
N THR A 209 7.95 -24.03 -11.22
CA THR A 209 6.70 -23.93 -10.45
C THR A 209 6.17 -22.50 -10.45
N LEU A 210 4.88 -22.34 -10.63
CA LEU A 210 4.24 -21.04 -10.42
C LEU A 210 4.32 -20.58 -8.98
N LYS A 211 4.45 -21.50 -8.03
CA LYS A 211 4.73 -21.21 -6.63
C LYS A 211 6.01 -20.38 -6.46
N TRP A 212 7.09 -20.74 -7.17
CA TRP A 212 8.33 -19.96 -7.16
C TRP A 212 8.12 -18.55 -7.76
N LEU A 213 7.49 -18.46 -8.93
CA LEU A 213 7.15 -17.19 -9.57
C LEU A 213 6.30 -16.32 -8.64
N SER A 214 5.31 -16.92 -8.03
CA SER A 214 4.41 -16.26 -7.11
C SER A 214 5.11 -15.75 -5.86
N LYS A 215 6.02 -16.53 -5.26
CA LYS A 215 6.88 -16.06 -4.15
C LYS A 215 7.73 -14.87 -4.56
N THR A 216 8.30 -14.92 -5.75
CA THR A 216 9.16 -13.86 -6.29
C THR A 216 8.35 -12.59 -6.53
N VAL A 217 7.18 -12.71 -7.15
CA VAL A 217 6.28 -11.58 -7.46
C VAL A 217 5.62 -11.02 -6.20
N SER A 218 5.14 -11.88 -5.30
CA SER A 218 4.48 -11.44 -4.05
C SER A 218 5.45 -10.87 -3.00
N ALA A 219 6.76 -11.06 -3.20
CA ALA A 219 7.78 -10.35 -2.42
C ALA A 219 7.87 -8.84 -2.79
N LEU A 220 7.25 -8.43 -3.89
CA LEU A 220 7.13 -7.05 -4.33
C LEU A 220 6.21 -6.25 -3.42
N LYS A 221 6.77 -5.72 -2.34
CA LYS A 221 6.03 -4.90 -1.37
C LYS A 221 6.75 -3.58 -1.12
N PRO A 222 6.61 -2.61 -2.04
CA PRO A 222 7.14 -1.26 -1.79
C PRO A 222 6.51 -0.60 -0.57
N TYR A 223 5.28 -1.01 -0.23
CA TYR A 223 4.51 -0.57 0.95
C TYR A 223 3.88 -1.77 1.67
N PRO A 224 3.53 -1.64 2.97
CA PRO A 224 3.02 -2.76 3.79
C PRO A 224 1.81 -3.49 3.20
N ASN A 225 0.87 -2.73 2.63
CA ASN A 225 -0.38 -3.26 2.05
C ASN A 225 -0.34 -3.36 0.53
N SER A 226 0.86 -3.25 -0.08
CA SER A 226 1.00 -3.50 -1.49
C SER A 226 0.78 -4.98 -1.79
N SER A 227 0.10 -5.25 -2.88
CA SER A 227 -0.07 -6.58 -3.43
C SER A 227 0.51 -6.65 -4.83
N ALA A 228 0.88 -7.84 -5.25
CA ALA A 228 1.39 -8.07 -6.58
C ALA A 228 0.49 -9.05 -7.32
N ILE A 229 0.30 -8.80 -8.60
CA ILE A 229 -0.45 -9.65 -9.52
C ILE A 229 0.43 -9.99 -10.73
N MET A 230 0.17 -11.13 -11.33
CA MET A 230 0.73 -11.53 -12.60
C MET A 230 -0.37 -12.12 -13.48
N ILE A 231 -0.39 -11.72 -14.73
CA ILE A 231 -1.36 -12.22 -15.71
C ILE A 231 -0.67 -12.90 -16.88
N GLY A 232 -1.32 -13.91 -17.40
CA GLY A 232 -0.97 -14.63 -18.63
C GLY A 232 -1.25 -13.81 -19.89
N ARG A 233 -1.01 -14.43 -21.05
CA ARG A 233 -1.23 -13.83 -22.39
C ARG A 233 -2.70 -13.50 -22.67
N ASP A 234 -3.61 -14.25 -22.07
CA ASP A 234 -5.06 -14.10 -22.19
C ASP A 234 -5.67 -13.22 -21.08
N GLY A 235 -4.84 -12.77 -20.12
CA GLY A 235 -5.25 -12.00 -18.95
C GLY A 235 -5.61 -12.84 -17.74
N THR A 236 -5.47 -14.17 -17.80
CA THR A 236 -5.71 -15.07 -16.64
C THR A 236 -4.74 -14.75 -15.51
N TYR A 237 -5.24 -14.73 -14.28
CA TYR A 237 -4.41 -14.49 -13.11
C TYR A 237 -3.51 -15.70 -12.80
N LEU A 238 -2.21 -15.50 -12.94
CA LEU A 238 -1.18 -16.47 -12.57
C LEU A 238 -0.68 -16.24 -11.14
N VAL A 239 -0.72 -14.99 -10.68
CA VAL A 239 -0.43 -14.58 -9.30
C VAL A 239 -1.47 -13.56 -8.88
N HIS A 240 -2.15 -13.81 -7.79
CA HIS A 240 -3.14 -12.90 -7.22
C HIS A 240 -3.19 -13.05 -5.69
N PRO A 241 -3.45 -11.96 -4.92
CA PRO A 241 -3.59 -12.03 -3.46
C PRO A 241 -4.73 -12.95 -3.01
N ASP A 242 -5.82 -12.93 -3.74
CA ASP A 242 -6.93 -13.88 -3.58
C ASP A 242 -6.65 -15.13 -4.43
N THR A 243 -6.38 -16.22 -3.72
CA THR A 243 -6.05 -17.50 -4.38
C THR A 243 -7.22 -18.13 -5.11
N ALA A 244 -8.47 -17.75 -4.79
CA ALA A 244 -9.65 -18.25 -5.48
C ALA A 244 -9.74 -17.79 -6.95
N LYS A 245 -9.08 -16.68 -7.28
CA LYS A 245 -9.04 -16.12 -8.64
C LYS A 245 -7.98 -16.75 -9.53
N LEU A 246 -7.04 -17.49 -8.94
CA LEU A 246 -5.95 -18.09 -9.70
C LEU A 246 -6.46 -19.11 -10.70
N TYR A 247 -6.07 -18.96 -11.96
CA TYR A 247 -6.40 -19.82 -13.10
C TYR A 247 -7.90 -19.92 -13.45
N CYS A 248 -8.78 -19.31 -12.64
CA CYS A 248 -10.23 -19.34 -12.83
C CYS A 248 -10.76 -18.03 -13.38
N GLU A 249 -10.12 -16.92 -13.03
CA GLU A 249 -10.53 -15.58 -13.44
C GLU A 249 -9.45 -14.88 -14.26
N THR A 250 -9.91 -13.97 -15.09
CA THR A 250 -9.05 -13.06 -15.85
C THR A 250 -9.19 -11.65 -15.30
N ILE A 251 -8.29 -10.77 -15.66
CA ILE A 251 -8.39 -9.33 -15.34
C ILE A 251 -9.65 -8.69 -15.95
N PHE A 252 -10.36 -9.40 -16.82
CA PHE A 252 -11.59 -8.99 -17.51
C PHE A 252 -12.84 -9.68 -16.96
N SER A 253 -12.73 -10.50 -15.93
CA SER A 253 -13.87 -11.31 -15.42
C SER A 253 -14.91 -10.52 -14.66
N ASP A 254 -14.64 -9.24 -14.35
CA ASP A 254 -15.62 -8.41 -13.67
C ASP A 254 -16.77 -8.02 -14.61
N PRO A 255 -18.03 -8.20 -14.21
CA PRO A 255 -19.20 -8.05 -15.07
C PRO A 255 -19.56 -6.62 -15.46
N ASP A 256 -19.02 -5.60 -14.77
CA ASP A 256 -19.34 -4.18 -15.04
C ASP A 256 -18.17 -3.44 -15.72
N PRO A 257 -18.15 -3.41 -17.08
CA PRO A 257 -17.06 -2.76 -17.81
C PRO A 257 -17.04 -1.23 -17.68
N GLU A 258 -18.13 -0.57 -17.30
CA GLU A 258 -18.15 0.88 -17.12
C GLU A 258 -17.51 1.28 -15.77
N ALA A 259 -17.76 0.52 -14.72
CA ALA A 259 -17.15 0.74 -13.40
C ALA A 259 -15.64 0.42 -13.39
N TYR A 260 -15.18 -0.51 -14.25
CA TYR A 260 -13.78 -0.99 -14.27
C TYR A 260 -13.03 -0.68 -15.57
N ASN A 261 -13.48 0.30 -16.34
CA ASN A 261 -12.89 0.64 -17.64
C ASN A 261 -11.37 0.88 -17.57
N GLU A 262 -10.87 1.45 -16.48
CA GLU A 262 -9.43 1.70 -16.27
C GLU A 262 -8.65 0.40 -16.05
N ILE A 263 -9.20 -0.56 -15.27
CA ILE A 263 -8.58 -1.87 -15.04
C ILE A 263 -8.55 -2.67 -16.33
N TRP A 264 -9.62 -2.64 -17.12
CA TRP A 264 -9.68 -3.30 -18.41
C TRP A 264 -8.73 -2.67 -19.44
N ALA A 265 -8.64 -1.33 -19.46
CA ALA A 265 -7.67 -0.62 -20.32
C ALA A 265 -6.23 -1.00 -19.95
N MET A 266 -5.93 -1.07 -18.66
CA MET A 266 -4.64 -1.54 -18.12
C MET A 266 -4.41 -3.01 -18.50
N GLY A 267 -5.38 -3.89 -18.30
CA GLY A 267 -5.29 -5.32 -18.68
C GLY A 267 -4.95 -5.50 -20.16
N ARG A 268 -5.63 -4.77 -21.05
CA ARG A 268 -5.30 -4.75 -22.49
C ARG A 268 -3.88 -4.22 -22.76
N ALA A 269 -3.44 -3.19 -22.04
CA ALA A 269 -2.08 -2.68 -22.16
C ALA A 269 -1.03 -3.70 -21.69
N MET A 270 -1.31 -4.42 -20.59
CA MET A 270 -0.46 -5.48 -20.07
C MET A 270 -0.33 -6.64 -21.07
N ILE A 271 -1.44 -7.13 -21.63
CA ILE A 271 -1.44 -8.18 -22.66
C ILE A 271 -0.72 -7.73 -23.92
N ALA A 272 -0.86 -6.46 -24.30
CA ALA A 272 -0.14 -5.86 -25.43
C ALA A 272 1.37 -5.64 -25.17
N GLY A 273 1.90 -6.11 -24.03
CA GLY A 273 3.32 -5.98 -23.68
C GLY A 273 3.77 -4.56 -23.37
N LYS A 274 2.84 -3.69 -22.97
CA LYS A 274 3.16 -2.31 -22.55
C LYS A 274 3.49 -2.25 -21.07
N SER A 275 4.30 -1.25 -20.71
CA SER A 275 4.57 -0.88 -19.32
C SER A 275 3.91 0.46 -19.00
N GLY A 276 3.54 0.65 -17.74
CA GLY A 276 2.93 1.91 -17.34
C GLY A 276 2.55 1.98 -15.88
N VAL A 277 1.89 3.09 -15.55
CA VAL A 277 1.32 3.36 -14.24
C VAL A 277 -0.12 3.83 -14.45
N THR A 278 -1.03 3.23 -13.73
CA THR A 278 -2.46 3.59 -13.74
C THR A 278 -2.89 3.93 -12.31
N GLU A 279 -3.73 4.94 -12.18
CA GLU A 279 -4.38 5.29 -10.93
C GLU A 279 -5.84 4.89 -11.05
N THR A 280 -6.30 4.00 -10.17
CA THR A 280 -7.67 3.47 -10.21
C THR A 280 -8.13 3.04 -8.83
N ILE A 281 -9.37 2.60 -8.74
CA ILE A 281 -9.96 2.06 -7.50
C ILE A 281 -9.85 0.53 -7.54
N VAL A 282 -9.20 -0.04 -6.53
CA VAL A 282 -9.10 -1.49 -6.33
C VAL A 282 -9.73 -1.82 -4.97
N ASP A 283 -10.68 -2.75 -4.96
CA ASP A 283 -11.42 -3.15 -3.75
C ASP A 283 -12.01 -1.94 -2.98
N GLY A 284 -12.56 -0.96 -3.71
CA GLY A 284 -13.14 0.25 -3.14
C GLY A 284 -12.12 1.25 -2.58
N ARG A 285 -10.82 1.09 -2.85
CA ARG A 285 -9.75 1.98 -2.37
C ARG A 285 -8.92 2.52 -3.53
N PRO A 286 -8.62 3.81 -3.54
CA PRO A 286 -7.74 4.37 -4.57
C PRO A 286 -6.33 3.78 -4.44
N ALA A 287 -5.79 3.31 -5.56
CA ALA A 287 -4.49 2.67 -5.65
C ALA A 287 -3.73 3.13 -6.90
N PHE A 288 -2.41 3.09 -6.81
CA PHE A 288 -1.51 3.15 -7.96
C PHE A 288 -1.19 1.72 -8.39
N ILE A 289 -1.30 1.43 -9.67
CA ILE A 289 -0.92 0.14 -10.25
C ILE A 289 0.23 0.38 -11.22
N PHE A 290 1.32 -0.30 -10.98
CA PHE A 290 2.53 -0.30 -11.81
C PHE A 290 2.59 -1.62 -12.54
N TYR A 291 2.81 -1.64 -13.86
CA TYR A 291 2.84 -2.89 -14.62
C TYR A 291 3.96 -2.93 -15.64
N ARG A 292 4.50 -4.14 -15.84
CA ARG A 292 5.60 -4.46 -16.75
C ARG A 292 5.39 -5.81 -17.43
N PRO A 293 5.72 -5.95 -18.71
CA PRO A 293 5.74 -7.24 -19.39
C PRO A 293 6.99 -8.05 -19.02
N LEU A 294 6.83 -9.37 -19.04
CA LEU A 294 7.89 -10.34 -19.07
C LEU A 294 8.15 -10.73 -20.53
N GLN A 295 9.32 -10.38 -21.06
CA GLN A 295 9.59 -10.41 -22.50
C GLN A 295 9.54 -11.82 -23.11
N ARG A 296 9.88 -12.86 -22.33
CA ARG A 296 10.00 -14.24 -22.84
C ARG A 296 8.67 -14.96 -22.94
N THR A 297 7.78 -14.75 -22.00
CA THR A 297 6.50 -15.46 -21.91
C THR A 297 5.33 -14.68 -22.48
N GLY A 298 5.46 -13.36 -22.64
CA GLY A 298 4.35 -12.46 -22.96
C GLY A 298 3.40 -12.25 -21.77
N TRP A 299 3.81 -12.67 -20.57
CA TRP A 299 3.10 -12.39 -19.32
C TRP A 299 3.40 -10.98 -18.85
N SER A 300 2.62 -10.50 -17.92
CA SER A 300 2.83 -9.18 -17.31
C SER A 300 2.68 -9.25 -15.80
N ILE A 301 3.59 -8.56 -15.10
CA ILE A 301 3.52 -8.39 -13.65
C ILE A 301 3.04 -6.99 -13.31
N ALA A 302 2.29 -6.87 -12.22
CA ALA A 302 1.90 -5.56 -11.71
C ALA A 302 1.95 -5.53 -10.17
N ILE A 303 2.16 -4.32 -9.64
CA ILE A 303 2.10 -4.03 -8.20
C ILE A 303 0.96 -3.06 -7.97
N VAL A 304 0.08 -3.41 -7.05
CA VAL A 304 -1.00 -2.57 -6.55
C VAL A 304 -0.55 -1.92 -5.25
N CYS A 305 -0.46 -0.60 -5.24
CA CYS A 305 -0.06 0.18 -4.08
C CYS A 305 -1.23 1.06 -3.62
N PRO A 306 -1.88 0.77 -2.49
CA PRO A 306 -2.91 1.64 -1.94
C PRO A 306 -2.38 3.05 -1.68
N GLN A 307 -3.12 4.07 -2.12
CA GLN A 307 -2.71 5.47 -1.92
C GLN A 307 -2.62 5.82 -0.43
N SER A 308 -3.44 5.20 0.42
CA SER A 308 -3.37 5.33 1.88
C SER A 308 -1.98 5.04 2.43
N ASP A 309 -1.30 4.02 1.89
CA ASP A 309 0.02 3.61 2.33
C ASP A 309 1.11 4.54 1.81
N VAL A 310 0.99 4.92 0.54
CA VAL A 310 1.91 5.87 -0.10
C VAL A 310 1.93 7.19 0.67
N PHE A 311 0.74 7.68 1.07
CA PHE A 311 0.58 8.94 1.78
C PHE A 311 0.49 8.80 3.31
N ALA A 312 0.66 7.61 3.88
CA ALA A 312 0.50 7.38 5.32
C ALA A 312 1.40 8.28 6.18
N ARG A 313 2.68 8.43 5.79
CA ARG A 313 3.62 9.33 6.49
C ARG A 313 3.25 10.80 6.32
N TYR A 314 2.82 11.18 5.13
CA TYR A 314 2.38 12.52 4.83
C TYR A 314 1.13 12.89 5.64
N ASN A 315 0.13 12.04 5.68
CA ASN A 315 -1.09 12.27 6.44
C ASN A 315 -0.82 12.39 7.96
N ARG A 316 0.12 11.60 8.47
CA ARG A 316 0.57 11.71 9.87
C ARG A 316 1.24 13.05 10.15
N LEU A 317 2.12 13.50 9.24
CA LEU A 317 2.76 14.81 9.36
C LEU A 317 1.74 15.95 9.28
N LEU A 318 0.73 15.83 8.40
CA LEU A 318 -0.37 16.80 8.33
C LEU A 318 -1.09 16.94 9.66
N ILE A 319 -1.41 15.83 10.32
CA ILE A 319 -2.08 15.86 11.64
C ILE A 319 -1.21 16.59 12.66
N VAL A 320 0.09 16.27 12.72
CA VAL A 320 1.03 16.94 13.64
C VAL A 320 1.10 18.44 13.36
N VAL A 321 1.16 18.83 12.09
CA VAL A 321 1.20 20.24 11.69
C VAL A 321 -0.08 20.96 12.09
N TRP A 322 -1.26 20.37 11.85
CA TRP A 322 -2.53 20.95 12.26
C TRP A 322 -2.64 21.11 13.78
N VAL A 323 -2.11 20.14 14.55
CA VAL A 323 -2.05 20.23 16.02
C VAL A 323 -1.12 21.39 16.44
N VAL A 324 0.04 21.53 15.81
CA VAL A 324 0.99 22.62 16.10
C VAL A 324 0.41 23.98 15.74
N ILE A 325 -0.24 24.09 14.59
CA ILE A 325 -0.94 25.34 14.19
C ILE A 325 -2.06 25.67 15.17
N GLY A 326 -2.88 24.70 15.54
CA GLY A 326 -3.94 24.89 16.52
C GLY A 326 -3.39 25.38 17.87
N PHE A 327 -2.32 24.76 18.35
CA PHE A 327 -1.63 25.16 19.57
C PHE A 327 -1.03 26.58 19.46
N GLY A 328 -0.40 26.88 18.32
CA GLY A 328 0.14 28.21 18.04
C GLY A 328 -0.93 29.30 18.03
N LEU A 329 -2.09 29.03 17.43
CA LEU A 329 -3.24 29.94 17.43
C LEU A 329 -3.78 30.17 18.85
N ILE A 330 -3.83 29.13 19.68
CA ILE A 330 -4.22 29.24 21.08
C ILE A 330 -3.25 30.13 21.84
N LEU A 331 -1.93 29.90 21.68
CA LEU A 331 -0.89 30.74 22.30
C LEU A 331 -0.98 32.19 21.83
N LEU A 332 -1.20 32.42 20.53
CA LEU A 332 -1.37 33.75 19.97
C LEU A 332 -2.62 34.43 20.58
N MET A 333 -3.71 33.70 20.72
CA MET A 333 -4.94 34.19 21.34
C MET A 333 -4.74 34.55 22.82
N LEU A 334 -4.01 33.71 23.57
CA LEU A 334 -3.61 33.98 24.95
C LEU A 334 -2.69 35.19 25.05
N PHE A 335 -1.72 35.28 24.15
CA PHE A 335 -0.81 36.43 24.11
C PHE A 335 -1.55 37.73 23.78
N CYS A 336 -2.42 37.73 22.78
CA CYS A 336 -3.29 38.86 22.45
C CYS A 336 -4.19 39.24 23.64
N TYR A 337 -4.79 38.23 24.29
CA TYR A 337 -5.59 38.45 25.49
C TYR A 337 -4.80 39.09 26.62
N GLN A 338 -3.59 38.57 26.90
CA GLN A 338 -2.70 39.09 27.95
C GLN A 338 -2.22 40.51 27.64
N THR A 339 -1.91 40.77 26.36
CA THR A 339 -1.50 42.11 25.90
C THR A 339 -2.65 43.11 25.98
N ILE A 340 -3.86 42.71 25.57
CA ILE A 340 -5.08 43.51 25.69
C ILE A 340 -5.40 43.77 27.17
N ARG A 341 -5.28 42.76 28.04
CA ARG A 341 -5.49 42.89 29.48
C ARG A 341 -4.48 43.85 30.11
N ARG A 342 -3.17 43.76 29.73
CA ARG A 342 -2.13 44.69 30.22
C ARG A 342 -2.31 46.12 29.68
N ALA A 343 -2.71 46.26 28.41
CA ALA A 343 -3.00 47.58 27.83
C ALA A 343 -4.25 48.22 28.41
N MET A 344 -5.20 47.40 28.84
CA MET A 344 -6.44 47.87 29.49
C MET A 344 -6.33 48.06 31.00
N GLN A 345 -5.24 47.56 31.64
CA GLN A 345 -5.03 47.69 33.10
C GLN A 345 -4.94 49.13 33.55
N PRO A 346 -4.26 50.09 32.87
CA PRO A 346 -4.27 51.51 33.22
C PRO A 346 -5.67 52.11 33.07
N VAL A 347 -6.45 51.69 32.10
CA VAL A 347 -7.81 52.16 31.88
C VAL A 347 -8.75 51.66 33.01
N ARG A 348 -8.48 50.42 33.54
CA ARG A 348 -9.17 49.88 34.70
C ARG A 348 -8.84 50.64 35.98
N GLN A 349 -7.57 51.02 36.17
CA GLN A 349 -7.15 51.83 37.31
C GLN A 349 -7.81 53.22 37.28
N LEU A 350 -7.94 53.82 36.12
CA LEU A 350 -8.68 55.05 35.93
C LEU A 350 -10.19 54.85 36.24
N ASP A 351 -10.69 53.69 35.86
CA ASP A 351 -12.07 53.28 36.11
C ASP A 351 -12.36 53.11 37.62
N GLU A 352 -11.45 52.42 38.36
CA GLU A 352 -11.57 52.25 39.82
C GLU A 352 -11.48 53.56 40.56
N GLN A 353 -10.59 54.44 40.12
CA GLN A 353 -10.44 55.80 40.70
C GLN A 353 -11.72 56.63 40.45
N ALA A 354 -12.28 56.51 39.24
CA ALA A 354 -13.53 57.15 38.90
C ALA A 354 -14.72 56.67 39.74
N LYS A 355 -14.68 55.39 40.11
CA LYS A 355 -15.71 54.80 40.96
C LYS A 355 -15.69 55.29 42.38
N ARG A 356 -14.50 55.45 42.97
CA ARG A 356 -14.37 56.08 44.30
C ARG A 356 -14.93 57.49 44.33
N ILE A 357 -14.73 58.20 43.20
CA ILE A 357 -15.26 59.54 43.04
C ILE A 357 -16.82 59.52 42.92
N ALA A 358 -17.37 58.52 42.24
CA ALA A 358 -18.83 58.36 42.06
C ALA A 358 -19.55 57.91 43.33
N GLU A 359 -18.88 57.19 44.22
CA GLU A 359 -19.43 56.76 45.53
C GLU A 359 -19.45 57.92 46.54
N GLY A 360 -19.12 59.12 46.12
CA GLY A 360 -19.28 60.32 46.98
C GLY A 360 -18.08 60.65 47.81
N HIS A 361 -16.96 59.95 47.62
CA HIS A 361 -15.66 60.25 48.29
C HIS A 361 -14.84 61.23 47.45
N PHE A 362 -15.34 62.41 47.32
CA PHE A 362 -14.74 63.47 46.48
C PHE A 362 -13.56 64.18 47.14
N ASP A 363 -13.24 63.84 48.39
CA ASP A 363 -12.22 64.53 49.19
C ASP A 363 -10.79 63.93 49.04
N GLU A 364 -10.62 62.80 48.36
CA GLU A 364 -9.27 62.27 48.09
C GLU A 364 -8.69 62.97 46.88
N PRO A 365 -7.55 63.70 47.01
CA PRO A 365 -6.91 64.31 45.86
C PRO A 365 -6.37 63.21 44.92
N LEU A 366 -6.90 63.15 43.71
CA LEU A 366 -6.37 62.28 42.69
C LEU A 366 -4.98 62.75 42.30
N PRO A 367 -3.99 61.85 42.34
CA PRO A 367 -2.61 62.23 41.88
C PRO A 367 -2.64 62.58 40.40
N GLU A 368 -2.05 63.72 40.06
CA GLU A 368 -1.86 64.11 38.67
C GLU A 368 -1.06 63.01 37.93
N SER A 369 -1.55 62.60 36.76
CA SER A 369 -0.89 61.58 35.98
C SER A 369 0.42 62.15 35.44
N PRO A 370 1.56 61.55 35.74
CA PRO A 370 2.85 61.97 35.15
C PRO A 370 2.95 61.63 33.66
N ARG A 371 1.95 60.92 33.10
CA ARG A 371 1.92 60.51 31.71
C ARG A 371 1.48 61.65 30.79
N ARG A 372 2.34 61.90 29.79
CA ARG A 372 2.07 62.87 28.71
C ARG A 372 1.36 62.25 27.52
N ASP A 373 0.88 60.98 27.64
CA ASP A 373 0.16 60.29 26.59
C ASP A 373 -1.35 60.58 26.59
N SER A 374 -2.07 60.01 25.66
CA SER A 374 -3.52 60.17 25.51
C SER A 374 -4.29 59.68 26.76
N VAL A 375 -3.74 58.76 27.52
CA VAL A 375 -4.34 58.24 28.77
C VAL A 375 -4.16 59.21 29.90
N GLY A 376 -3.00 59.87 30.05
CA GLY A 376 -2.76 60.93 31.02
C GLY A 376 -3.67 62.15 30.74
N ARG A 377 -3.87 62.50 29.46
CA ARG A 377 -4.81 63.57 29.08
C ARG A 377 -6.26 63.21 29.45
N LEU A 378 -6.62 61.90 29.22
CA LEU A 378 -7.95 61.42 29.59
C LEU A 378 -8.15 61.48 31.12
N GLN A 379 -7.11 61.14 31.91
CA GLN A 379 -7.16 61.19 33.37
C GLN A 379 -7.38 62.62 33.88
N ASN A 380 -6.69 63.60 33.30
CA ASN A 380 -6.87 65.00 33.65
C ASN A 380 -8.23 65.58 33.18
N SER A 381 -8.71 65.11 32.01
CA SER A 381 -10.07 65.49 31.53
C SER A 381 -11.17 64.81 32.38
N PHE A 382 -10.85 63.66 32.96
CA PHE A 382 -11.76 62.90 33.78
C PHE A 382 -12.01 63.52 35.14
N ILE A 383 -11.04 64.20 35.73
CA ILE A 383 -11.20 65.04 36.91
C ILE A 383 -12.27 66.10 36.68
N LEU A 384 -12.37 66.59 35.45
CA LEU A 384 -13.38 67.57 35.04
C LEU A 384 -14.77 66.94 34.74
N MET A 385 -14.80 65.65 34.43
CA MET A 385 -16.02 64.91 34.09
C MET A 385 -16.56 64.05 35.25
N GLN A 386 -16.19 64.29 36.47
CA GLN A 386 -16.46 63.50 37.68
C GLN A 386 -17.91 63.06 37.89
N ARG A 387 -18.86 63.73 37.37
CA ARG A 387 -20.29 63.46 37.64
C ARG A 387 -20.97 62.53 36.66
N SER A 388 -20.42 62.30 35.50
CA SER A 388 -21.10 61.55 34.41
C SER A 388 -20.68 60.09 34.24
N ILE A 389 -19.57 59.72 34.79
CA ILE A 389 -18.92 58.41 34.46
C ILE A 389 -19.27 57.30 35.46
N ALA A 390 -19.77 57.66 36.68
CA ALA A 390 -20.07 56.66 37.73
C ALA A 390 -21.08 55.61 37.32
N GLN A 391 -22.01 56.00 36.46
CA GLN A 391 -23.04 55.04 36.00
C GLN A 391 -22.52 54.08 34.96
N THR A 392 -21.63 54.53 34.05
CA THR A 392 -21.08 53.71 33.00
C THR A 392 -20.11 52.64 33.52
N ILE A 393 -19.51 52.86 34.67
CA ILE A 393 -18.47 52.03 35.29
C ILE A 393 -19.06 50.77 35.95
N SER A 394 -20.27 50.90 36.57
CA SER A 394 -20.97 49.75 37.13
C SER A 394 -21.33 48.70 36.02
N ASP A 395 -21.73 49.20 34.85
CA ASP A 395 -22.11 48.35 33.73
C ASP A 395 -20.90 47.65 33.09
N ILE A 396 -19.73 48.35 33.06
CA ILE A 396 -18.47 47.78 32.56
C ILE A 396 -17.97 46.62 33.46
N ARG A 397 -18.15 46.72 34.77
CA ARG A 397 -17.81 45.63 35.71
C ARG A 397 -18.61 44.36 35.47
N HIS A 398 -19.90 44.54 35.17
CA HIS A 398 -20.78 43.42 34.91
C HIS A 398 -20.36 42.70 33.58
N ALA A 399 -20.11 43.50 32.54
CA ALA A 399 -19.68 42.97 31.25
C ALA A 399 -18.33 42.24 31.30
N ASN A 400 -17.39 42.74 32.12
CA ASN A 400 -16.11 42.08 32.30
C ASN A 400 -16.21 40.72 33.02
N LYS A 401 -17.17 40.60 33.97
CA LYS A 401 -17.42 39.34 34.68
C LYS A 401 -18.07 38.29 33.80
N GLU A 402 -18.97 38.72 32.90
CA GLU A 402 -19.56 37.84 31.89
C GLU A 402 -18.52 37.40 30.85
N LEU A 403 -17.56 38.29 30.48
CA LEU A 403 -16.48 37.97 29.57
C LEU A 403 -15.50 36.93 30.14
N GLU A 404 -15.21 37.02 31.45
CA GLU A 404 -14.38 36.02 32.13
C GLU A 404 -15.08 34.66 32.20
N GLN A 405 -16.38 34.65 32.48
CA GLN A 405 -17.18 33.41 32.46
C GLN A 405 -17.23 32.81 31.07
N HIS A 406 -17.40 33.62 30.03
CA HIS A 406 -17.37 33.15 28.64
C HIS A 406 -15.97 32.65 28.20
N ASN A 407 -14.90 33.28 28.69
CA ASN A 407 -13.53 32.82 28.40
C ASN A 407 -13.21 31.48 29.08
N ASP A 408 -13.72 31.24 30.27
CA ASP A 408 -13.57 29.94 30.94
C ASP A 408 -14.37 28.86 30.24
N GLU A 409 -15.55 29.17 29.69
CA GLU A 409 -16.29 28.25 28.84
C GLU A 409 -15.57 27.94 27.55
N LEU A 410 -14.96 28.95 26.90
CA LEU A 410 -14.17 28.76 25.67
C LEU A 410 -12.93 27.92 25.93
N SER A 411 -12.25 28.13 27.06
CA SER A 411 -11.08 27.35 27.44
C SER A 411 -11.42 25.86 27.66
N ARG A 412 -12.53 25.58 28.36
CA ARG A 412 -13.04 24.21 28.57
C ARG A 412 -13.44 23.54 27.25
N ALA A 413 -14.10 24.28 26.35
CA ALA A 413 -14.49 23.79 25.04
C ALA A 413 -13.25 23.47 24.15
N THR A 414 -12.20 24.28 24.29
CA THR A 414 -10.95 24.09 23.54
C THR A 414 -10.17 22.88 24.05
N GLU A 415 -10.14 22.67 25.37
CA GLU A 415 -9.50 21.49 25.97
C GLU A 415 -10.24 20.19 25.61
N LEU A 416 -11.58 20.23 25.63
CA LEU A 416 -12.40 19.09 25.20
C LEU A 416 -12.14 18.71 23.73
N LYS A 417 -11.97 19.73 22.86
CA LYS A 417 -11.62 19.52 21.44
C LYS A 417 -10.22 18.93 21.29
N ARG A 418 -9.27 19.32 22.13
CA ARG A 418 -7.90 18.78 22.14
C ARG A 418 -7.88 17.31 22.56
N GLU A 419 -8.60 16.97 23.64
CA GLU A 419 -8.73 15.57 24.08
C GLU A 419 -9.39 14.69 23.03
N THR A 420 -10.42 15.21 22.35
CA THR A 420 -11.11 14.47 21.29
C THR A 420 -10.17 14.21 20.11
N ASN A 421 -9.34 15.19 19.74
CA ASN A 421 -8.35 15.03 18.66
C ASN A 421 -7.22 14.07 19.06
N GLN A 422 -6.77 14.07 20.30
CA GLN A 422 -5.79 13.11 20.81
C GLN A 422 -6.33 11.67 20.78
N ARG A 423 -7.56 11.47 21.29
CA ARG A 423 -8.22 10.15 21.23
C ARG A 423 -8.40 9.64 19.80
N LYS A 424 -8.76 10.55 18.86
CA LYS A 424 -8.83 10.19 17.43
C LYS A 424 -7.47 9.77 16.88
N ALA A 425 -6.40 10.45 17.26
CA ALA A 425 -5.04 10.11 16.79
C ALA A 425 -4.53 8.77 17.36
N GLU A 426 -4.79 8.50 18.65
CA GLU A 426 -4.52 7.20 19.28
C GLU A 426 -5.35 6.09 18.63
N PHE A 427 -6.63 6.31 18.46
CA PHE A 427 -7.53 5.35 17.81
C PHE A 427 -7.04 4.96 16.39
N ILE A 428 -6.64 5.96 15.58
CA ILE A 428 -6.10 5.70 14.23
C ILE A 428 -4.78 4.92 14.30
N LYS A 429 -3.94 5.21 15.28
CA LYS A 429 -2.66 4.53 15.47
C LYS A 429 -2.86 3.05 15.85
N ASP A 430 -3.74 2.80 16.81
CA ASP A 430 -4.02 1.44 17.30
C ASP A 430 -4.71 0.62 16.20
N MET A 431 -5.68 1.21 15.50
CA MET A 431 -6.32 0.62 14.33
C MET A 431 -5.31 0.22 13.24
N TYR A 432 -4.32 1.08 12.98
CA TYR A 432 -3.27 0.78 12.00
C TYR A 432 -2.43 -0.44 12.41
N HIS A 433 -2.13 -0.57 13.71
CA HIS A 433 -1.41 -1.71 14.23
C HIS A 433 -2.23 -3.01 14.19
N GLU A 434 -3.51 -2.94 14.53
CA GLU A 434 -4.39 -4.12 14.54
C GLU A 434 -4.70 -4.64 13.13
N ILE A 435 -4.88 -3.73 12.16
CA ILE A 435 -5.09 -4.12 10.74
C ILE A 435 -3.79 -4.65 10.13
N ARG A 436 -2.64 -4.10 10.50
CA ARG A 436 -1.34 -4.51 9.94
C ARG A 436 -1.01 -5.98 10.21
N THR A 437 -1.34 -6.47 11.40
CA THR A 437 -0.99 -7.84 11.80
C THR A 437 -1.71 -8.89 10.94
N PRO A 438 -3.05 -8.92 10.84
CA PRO A 438 -3.74 -9.90 10.02
C PRO A 438 -3.45 -9.72 8.52
N LEU A 439 -3.19 -8.49 8.08
CA LEU A 439 -2.83 -8.23 6.69
C LEU A 439 -1.43 -8.75 6.34
N ASN A 440 -0.47 -8.62 7.25
CA ASN A 440 0.86 -9.24 7.10
C ASN A 440 0.77 -10.77 7.08
N ILE A 441 -0.14 -11.34 7.88
CA ILE A 441 -0.41 -12.78 7.89
C ILE A 441 -0.98 -13.23 6.54
N ILE A 442 -2.00 -12.54 6.03
CA ILE A 442 -2.58 -12.83 4.72
C ILE A 442 -1.52 -12.71 3.63
N SER A 443 -0.76 -11.64 3.67
CA SER A 443 0.28 -11.35 2.69
C SER A 443 1.43 -12.34 2.72
N GLY A 444 1.87 -12.73 3.95
CA GLY A 444 2.88 -13.76 4.15
C GLY A 444 2.42 -15.13 3.63
N PHE A 445 1.20 -15.50 3.95
CA PHE A 445 0.63 -16.76 3.46
C PHE A 445 0.34 -16.75 1.95
N ALA A 446 -0.08 -15.62 1.40
CA ALA A 446 -0.23 -15.45 -0.04
C ALA A 446 1.11 -15.60 -0.77
N GLN A 447 2.20 -15.07 -0.19
CA GLN A 447 3.57 -15.28 -0.70
C GLN A 447 3.98 -16.75 -0.66
N VAL A 448 3.68 -17.43 0.44
CA VAL A 448 3.97 -18.87 0.60
C VAL A 448 3.19 -19.69 -0.44
N LEU A 449 1.89 -19.43 -0.58
CA LEU A 449 1.06 -20.11 -1.58
C LEU A 449 1.53 -19.85 -3.00
N THR A 450 1.85 -18.59 -3.33
CA THR A 450 2.30 -18.22 -4.67
C THR A 450 3.70 -18.73 -5.01
N ALA A 451 4.54 -18.89 -3.98
CA ALA A 451 5.90 -19.40 -4.16
C ALA A 451 5.97 -20.92 -4.26
N SER A 452 5.01 -21.62 -3.65
CA SER A 452 5.17 -23.03 -3.33
C SER A 452 3.90 -23.86 -3.56
N LEU A 453 2.89 -23.33 -4.30
CA LEU A 453 1.57 -23.97 -4.46
C LEU A 453 1.63 -25.42 -4.98
N HIS A 454 2.67 -25.77 -5.71
CA HIS A 454 2.82 -27.11 -6.30
C HIS A 454 3.73 -28.06 -5.48
N ALA A 455 4.32 -27.58 -4.38
CA ALA A 455 5.14 -28.40 -3.49
C ALA A 455 4.48 -28.64 -2.12
N LEU A 456 3.38 -27.93 -1.83
CA LEU A 456 2.65 -28.08 -0.58
C LEU A 456 1.63 -29.22 -0.68
N PRO A 457 1.53 -30.08 0.34
CA PRO A 457 0.43 -31.03 0.48
C PRO A 457 -0.92 -30.32 0.49
N ALA A 458 -1.95 -30.94 -0.07
CA ALA A 458 -3.28 -30.34 -0.15
C ALA A 458 -3.85 -29.94 1.24
N GLU A 459 -3.41 -30.63 2.28
CA GLU A 459 -3.79 -30.36 3.67
C GLU A 459 -3.17 -29.06 4.19
N GLU A 460 -1.91 -28.78 3.86
CA GLU A 460 -1.24 -27.52 4.23
C GLU A 460 -1.76 -26.32 3.43
N VAL A 461 -2.04 -26.51 2.14
CA VAL A 461 -2.70 -25.48 1.33
C VAL A 461 -4.04 -25.11 1.95
N THR A 462 -4.77 -26.10 2.44
CA THR A 462 -6.06 -25.90 3.11
C THR A 462 -5.88 -25.18 4.44
N ASP A 463 -4.86 -25.54 5.25
CA ASP A 463 -4.58 -24.86 6.53
C ASP A 463 -4.19 -23.39 6.30
N ILE A 464 -3.27 -23.15 5.37
CA ILE A 464 -2.87 -21.79 4.98
C ILE A 464 -4.07 -20.97 4.51
N THR A 465 -4.90 -21.54 3.66
CA THR A 465 -6.11 -20.87 3.15
C THR A 465 -7.11 -20.58 4.27
N ASN A 466 -7.25 -21.50 5.23
CA ASN A 466 -8.11 -21.30 6.39
C ASN A 466 -7.59 -20.19 7.29
N ARG A 467 -6.29 -20.12 7.56
CA ARG A 467 -5.66 -19.06 8.36
C ARG A 467 -5.75 -17.70 7.65
N MET A 468 -5.60 -17.67 6.32
CA MET A 468 -5.83 -16.45 5.54
C MET A 468 -7.29 -16.00 5.63
N LYS A 469 -8.23 -16.95 5.53
CA LYS A 469 -9.68 -16.69 5.72
C LYS A 469 -9.98 -16.17 7.13
N GLU A 470 -9.34 -16.73 8.14
CA GLU A 470 -9.49 -16.29 9.52
C GLU A 470 -8.98 -14.88 9.70
N SER A 471 -7.78 -14.59 9.22
CA SER A 471 -7.21 -13.23 9.22
C SER A 471 -8.03 -12.23 8.38
N ALA A 472 -8.60 -12.67 7.26
CA ALA A 472 -9.53 -11.86 6.47
C ALA A 472 -10.86 -11.60 7.21
N LYS A 473 -11.35 -12.59 7.98
CA LYS A 473 -12.50 -12.40 8.88
C LYS A 473 -12.18 -11.44 10.01
N ASP A 474 -10.97 -11.52 10.56
CA ASP A 474 -10.52 -10.57 11.59
C ASP A 474 -10.47 -9.15 11.05
N ILE A 475 -9.94 -8.93 9.85
CA ILE A 475 -9.97 -7.61 9.18
C ILE A 475 -11.44 -7.17 8.97
N THR A 476 -12.29 -8.09 8.54
CA THR A 476 -13.71 -7.78 8.29
C THR A 476 -14.46 -7.49 9.60
N ARG A 477 -14.12 -8.21 10.69
CA ARG A 477 -14.64 -7.97 12.04
C ARG A 477 -14.17 -6.60 12.55
N LEU A 478 -12.87 -6.33 12.49
CA LEU A 478 -12.29 -5.04 12.85
C LEU A 478 -12.91 -3.90 12.02
N ALA A 479 -13.10 -4.10 10.72
CA ALA A 479 -13.77 -3.12 9.88
C ALA A 479 -15.24 -2.91 10.22
N ARG A 480 -15.92 -3.94 10.74
CA ARG A 480 -17.31 -3.87 11.21
C ARG A 480 -17.41 -3.20 12.59
N GLU A 481 -16.57 -3.61 13.55
CA GLU A 481 -16.44 -3.00 14.86
C GLU A 481 -16.15 -1.49 14.73
N LEU A 482 -15.26 -1.13 13.79
CA LEU A 482 -14.98 0.26 13.43
C LEU A 482 -16.18 0.99 12.81
N GLY A 483 -17.00 0.28 12.02
CA GLY A 483 -18.22 0.82 11.43
C GLY A 483 -19.33 1.03 12.47
N GLU A 484 -19.39 0.14 13.46
CA GLU A 484 -20.36 0.21 14.57
C GLU A 484 -19.96 1.30 15.58
N ASP A 485 -18.68 1.35 15.98
CA ASP A 485 -18.17 2.44 16.85
C ASP A 485 -18.26 3.82 16.18
N ALA A 486 -18.09 3.91 14.86
CA ALA A 486 -18.31 5.14 14.12
C ALA A 486 -19.79 5.53 14.03
N SER A 487 -20.72 4.58 14.17
CA SER A 487 -22.17 4.82 14.12
C SER A 487 -22.78 5.09 15.49
N GLU A 488 -22.18 4.59 16.57
CA GLU A 488 -22.63 4.84 17.96
C GLU A 488 -22.13 6.18 18.54
N ASN A 489 -21.16 6.84 17.88
CA ASN A 489 -20.64 8.12 18.33
C ASN A 489 -20.72 9.19 17.21
N PRO A 490 -21.91 9.68 16.86
CA PRO A 490 -22.10 10.67 15.79
C PRO A 490 -21.76 12.11 16.19
N ASN A 491 -20.94 12.36 17.27
CA ASN A 491 -20.54 13.70 17.69
C ASN A 491 -19.02 13.84 17.85
#